data_2db19141993aaae2a76d66a1ceebed88
#
_entry.id   2db19141993aaae2a76d66a1ceebed88
#
_cell.length_a   1.000
_cell.length_b   1.000
_cell.length_c   1.000
_cell.angle_alpha   90.00
_cell.angle_beta   90.00
_cell.angle_gamma   90.00
#
_symmetry.space_group_name_H-M   'P 1'
#
loop_
_entity.id
_entity.type
_entity.pdbx_description
1 polymer ?
#
loop_
_entity_poly.entity_id
_entity_poly.type
_entity_poly.pdbx_seq_one_letter_code
_entity_poly.pdbx_strand_id
1 'polypeptide(L)'
;VLRQISFDGIPYMSGSDRDAFACALENVRWNGGNGVGATLKRPLAKLTIQNTTPFITGDKKVSVTYRNVPTRYDVLTGTASAPVEIRFTFPTTTTGSAAVGEDFLFVPTAGKSVSLSITVGDVTKGLDVLQLQRNYTTIVTATFE
;
A
#
# COMPACT_ATOMS: atom_id res chain seq x y z
N VAL A 1 -17.08 4.54 -18.23
CA VAL A 1 -16.97 3.58 -17.10
C VAL A 1 -15.49 3.44 -16.75
N LEU A 2 -15.12 3.79 -15.53
CA LEU A 2 -13.76 3.58 -15.02
C LEU A 2 -13.60 2.09 -14.67
N ARG A 3 -12.88 1.35 -15.51
CA ARG A 3 -12.61 -0.08 -15.29
C ARG A 3 -11.30 -0.33 -14.56
N GLN A 4 -10.33 0.51 -14.76
CA GLN A 4 -8.98 0.32 -14.27
C GLN A 4 -8.53 1.50 -13.39
N ILE A 5 -7.95 1.18 -12.24
CA ILE A 5 -7.22 2.14 -11.42
C ILE A 5 -5.72 1.90 -11.68
N SER A 6 -4.98 2.96 -12.00
CA SER A 6 -3.56 2.88 -12.32
C SER A 6 -2.78 3.96 -11.60
N PHE A 7 -1.56 3.61 -11.19
CA PHE A 7 -0.55 4.56 -10.68
C PHE A 7 0.59 4.76 -11.69
N ASP A 8 0.41 4.30 -12.93
CA ASP A 8 1.40 4.47 -13.99
C ASP A 8 1.63 5.94 -14.32
N GLY A 9 2.89 6.33 -14.52
CA GLY A 9 3.26 7.68 -14.93
C GLY A 9 3.11 8.76 -13.86
N ILE A 10 2.71 8.40 -12.65
CA ILE A 10 2.64 9.31 -11.52
C ILE A 10 3.86 9.05 -10.63
N PRO A 11 4.61 10.09 -10.21
CA PRO A 11 5.65 9.91 -9.20
C PRO A 11 5.09 9.20 -7.98
N TYR A 12 5.85 8.23 -7.46
CA TYR A 12 5.41 7.50 -6.30
C TYR A 12 5.31 8.43 -5.08
N MET A 13 4.13 8.51 -4.51
CA MET A 13 3.86 9.24 -3.28
C MET A 13 3.25 8.26 -2.28
N SER A 14 3.81 8.23 -1.06
CA SER A 14 3.23 7.47 0.04
C SER A 14 2.11 8.26 0.74
N GLY A 15 1.25 7.55 1.46
CA GLY A 15 0.27 8.15 2.34
C GLY A 15 -1.17 8.05 1.87
N SER A 16 -2.06 8.79 2.53
CA SER A 16 -3.51 8.70 2.35
C SER A 16 -4.01 9.09 0.96
N ASP A 17 -3.22 9.84 0.21
CA ASP A 17 -3.60 10.29 -1.15
C ASP A 17 -3.74 9.13 -2.14
N ARG A 18 -3.19 7.96 -1.82
CA ARG A 18 -3.34 6.73 -2.59
C ARG A 18 -4.50 5.85 -2.12
N ASP A 19 -5.15 6.20 -1.03
CA ASP A 19 -6.32 5.44 -0.57
C ASP A 19 -7.48 5.61 -1.54
N ALA A 20 -8.01 4.51 -2.03
CA ALA A 20 -9.07 4.48 -3.01
C ALA A 20 -10.12 3.43 -2.68
N PHE A 21 -11.34 3.68 -3.12
CA PHE A 21 -12.45 2.75 -3.01
C PHE A 21 -13.04 2.50 -4.38
N ALA A 22 -13.44 1.27 -4.64
CA ALA A 22 -14.04 0.85 -5.89
C ALA A 22 -15.17 -0.15 -5.67
N CYS A 23 -16.14 -0.13 -6.56
CA CYS A 23 -17.10 -1.20 -6.74
C CYS A 23 -17.38 -1.43 -8.22
N ALA A 24 -17.77 -2.64 -8.58
CA ALA A 24 -18.32 -2.98 -9.89
C ALA A 24 -19.76 -3.43 -9.71
N LEU A 25 -20.64 -2.88 -10.52
CA LEU A 25 -22.02 -3.32 -10.66
C LEU A 25 -22.24 -3.69 -12.11
N GLU A 26 -22.56 -4.96 -12.35
CA GLU A 26 -22.86 -5.48 -13.68
C GLU A 26 -24.37 -5.73 -13.84
N ASN A 27 -24.85 -5.62 -15.07
CA ASN A 27 -26.25 -5.91 -15.41
C ASN A 27 -27.29 -5.14 -14.60
N VAL A 28 -26.96 -3.90 -14.21
CA VAL A 28 -27.89 -3.03 -13.50
C VAL A 28 -29.02 -2.61 -14.45
N ARG A 29 -30.24 -3.00 -14.11
CA ARG A 29 -31.44 -2.56 -14.81
C ARG A 29 -32.13 -1.45 -14.00
N TRP A 30 -32.45 -0.34 -14.67
CA TRP A 30 -33.22 0.73 -14.05
C TRP A 30 -34.72 0.34 -14.04
N ASN A 31 -35.26 0.19 -12.85
CA ASN A 31 -36.67 -0.23 -12.66
C ASN A 31 -37.59 0.93 -12.21
N GLY A 32 -37.24 2.15 -12.57
CA GLY A 32 -38.15 3.30 -12.38
C GLY A 32 -38.46 3.63 -10.90
N GLY A 33 -37.48 3.71 -10.02
CA GLY A 33 -37.68 4.22 -8.67
C GLY A 33 -37.03 3.47 -7.52
N ASN A 34 -36.50 2.27 -7.76
CA ASN A 34 -35.70 1.58 -6.75
C ASN A 34 -34.25 2.00 -6.87
N GLY A 35 -33.68 2.52 -5.81
CA GLY A 35 -32.25 2.83 -5.75
C GLY A 35 -31.40 1.57 -5.92
N VAL A 36 -30.24 1.71 -6.57
CA VAL A 36 -29.23 0.65 -6.68
C VAL A 36 -28.23 0.86 -5.57
N GLY A 37 -28.16 -0.09 -4.64
CA GLY A 37 -27.15 -0.11 -3.60
C GLY A 37 -25.81 -0.59 -4.14
N ALA A 38 -24.72 0.09 -3.77
CA ALA A 38 -23.34 -0.32 -4.07
C ALA A 38 -22.49 -0.31 -2.81
N THR A 39 -21.71 -1.36 -2.61
CA THR A 39 -20.72 -1.40 -1.54
C THR A 39 -19.34 -1.09 -2.10
N LEU A 40 -18.77 0.02 -1.69
CA LEU A 40 -17.39 0.39 -2.01
C LEU A 40 -16.43 -0.45 -1.19
N LYS A 41 -15.43 -1.03 -1.83
CA LYS A 41 -14.35 -1.78 -1.19
C LYS A 41 -13.01 -1.16 -1.51
N ARG A 42 -12.10 -1.16 -0.55
CA ARG A 42 -10.72 -0.72 -0.77
C ARG A 42 -9.94 -1.79 -1.54
N PRO A 43 -9.42 -1.51 -2.74
CA PRO A 43 -8.58 -2.45 -3.49
C PRO A 43 -7.18 -2.58 -2.92
N LEU A 44 -6.80 -1.66 -2.05
CA LEU A 44 -5.48 -1.53 -1.44
C LEU A 44 -5.43 -2.18 -0.06
N ALA A 45 -4.24 -2.59 0.35
CA ALA A 45 -3.88 -2.84 1.74
C ALA A 45 -3.16 -1.62 2.31
N LYS A 46 -3.41 -1.29 3.57
CA LYS A 46 -2.61 -0.32 4.30
C LYS A 46 -1.39 -1.04 4.88
N LEU A 47 -0.22 -0.44 4.74
CA LEU A 47 1.02 -0.85 5.38
C LEU A 47 1.41 0.20 6.42
N THR A 48 1.71 -0.23 7.64
CA THR A 48 2.30 0.60 8.68
C THR A 48 3.65 -0.01 9.07
N ILE A 49 4.70 0.78 9.02
CA ILE A 49 6.06 0.39 9.40
C ILE A 49 6.43 1.13 10.67
N GLN A 50 6.92 0.40 11.66
CA GLN A 50 7.27 0.99 12.95
C GLN A 50 8.54 0.36 13.54
N ASN A 51 9.28 1.16 14.31
CA ASN A 51 10.34 0.66 15.16
C ASN A 51 9.76 -0.07 16.37
N THR A 52 10.48 -1.02 16.91
CA THR A 52 10.09 -1.78 18.11
C THR A 52 9.86 -0.87 19.31
N THR A 53 10.66 0.18 19.43
CA THR A 53 10.61 1.18 20.49
C THR A 53 10.63 2.59 19.89
N PRO A 54 10.18 3.63 20.61
CA PRO A 54 10.37 5.02 20.19
C PRO A 54 11.85 5.33 19.90
N PHE A 55 12.11 6.07 18.83
CA PHE A 55 13.47 6.47 18.46
C PHE A 55 14.09 7.37 19.55
N ILE A 56 15.31 7.06 19.94
CA ILE A 56 16.09 7.87 20.90
C ILE A 56 16.56 9.16 20.22
N THR A 57 16.94 9.07 18.92
CA THR A 57 17.36 10.21 18.10
C THR A 57 16.49 10.32 16.86
N GLY A 58 16.09 11.54 16.48
CA GLY A 58 15.35 11.81 15.24
C GLY A 58 16.27 12.01 14.02
N ASP A 59 15.68 12.52 12.95
CA ASP A 59 16.34 12.94 11.69
C ASP A 59 17.11 11.85 10.94
N LYS A 60 16.86 10.57 11.24
CA LYS A 60 17.41 9.48 10.44
C LYS A 60 16.66 9.40 9.11
N LYS A 61 17.41 9.33 8.02
CA LYS A 61 16.83 9.11 6.68
C LYS A 61 16.13 7.75 6.62
N VAL A 62 14.92 7.74 6.06
CA VAL A 62 14.12 6.54 5.87
C VAL A 62 13.96 6.28 4.38
N SER A 63 14.46 5.15 3.90
CA SER A 63 14.29 4.71 2.53
C SER A 63 13.68 3.32 2.45
N VAL A 64 12.77 3.13 1.50
CA VAL A 64 12.03 1.89 1.29
C VAL A 64 12.17 1.45 -0.16
N THR A 65 12.33 0.16 -0.34
CA THR A 65 12.25 -0.49 -1.64
C THR A 65 11.21 -1.60 -1.56
N TYR A 66 10.19 -1.50 -2.40
CA TYR A 66 9.21 -2.56 -2.63
C TYR A 66 9.53 -3.24 -3.96
N ARG A 67 9.46 -4.57 -4.03
CA ARG A 67 9.58 -5.32 -5.27
C ARG A 67 8.29 -6.06 -5.58
N ASN A 68 7.97 -6.15 -6.86
CA ASN A 68 6.75 -6.79 -7.36
C ASN A 68 5.45 -6.14 -6.91
N VAL A 69 5.44 -4.81 -6.71
CA VAL A 69 4.24 -4.07 -6.38
C VAL A 69 3.40 -3.87 -7.63
N PRO A 70 2.14 -4.34 -7.65
CA PRO A 70 1.24 -4.03 -8.75
C PRO A 70 0.96 -2.54 -8.84
N THR A 71 0.89 -2.00 -10.06
CA THR A 71 0.56 -0.59 -10.32
C THR A 71 -0.82 -0.41 -10.94
N ARG A 72 -1.48 -1.49 -11.33
CA ARG A 72 -2.81 -1.47 -11.96
C ARG A 72 -3.76 -2.40 -11.24
N TYR A 73 -5.02 -2.00 -11.19
CA TYR A 73 -6.10 -2.80 -10.62
C TYR A 73 -7.33 -2.75 -11.53
N ASP A 74 -7.79 -3.91 -11.99
CA ASP A 74 -9.04 -4.05 -12.74
C ASP A 74 -10.19 -4.19 -11.74
N VAL A 75 -11.12 -3.24 -11.78
CA VAL A 75 -12.23 -3.15 -10.82
C VAL A 75 -13.25 -4.26 -11.06
N LEU A 76 -13.45 -4.69 -12.30
CA LEU A 76 -14.43 -5.74 -12.64
C LEU A 76 -13.95 -7.13 -12.22
N THR A 77 -12.69 -7.45 -12.52
CA THR A 77 -12.12 -8.76 -12.19
C THR A 77 -11.56 -8.83 -10.77
N GLY A 78 -11.35 -7.68 -10.15
CA GLY A 78 -10.73 -7.60 -8.82
C GLY A 78 -9.26 -8.02 -8.82
N THR A 79 -8.55 -7.90 -9.96
CA THR A 79 -7.17 -8.37 -10.10
C THR A 79 -6.18 -7.21 -10.21
N ALA A 80 -5.04 -7.38 -9.57
CA ALA A 80 -3.91 -6.46 -9.65
C ALA A 80 -2.88 -6.96 -10.67
N SER A 81 -2.22 -6.04 -11.38
CA SER A 81 -1.29 -6.35 -12.47
C SER A 81 -0.19 -5.29 -12.60
N ALA A 82 0.69 -5.46 -13.59
CA ALA A 82 1.81 -4.58 -13.89
C ALA A 82 2.74 -4.38 -12.68
N PRO A 83 3.37 -5.45 -12.15
CA PRO A 83 4.27 -5.34 -11.00
C PRO A 83 5.55 -4.61 -11.37
N VAL A 84 6.01 -3.74 -10.46
CA VAL A 84 7.25 -2.97 -10.61
C VAL A 84 8.06 -2.98 -9.31
N GLU A 85 9.32 -2.52 -9.39
CA GLU A 85 10.10 -2.13 -8.23
C GLU A 85 9.85 -0.63 -7.95
N ILE A 86 9.54 -0.30 -6.70
CA ILE A 86 9.34 1.07 -6.25
C ILE A 86 10.36 1.39 -5.16
N ARG A 87 11.05 2.52 -5.31
CA ARG A 87 11.94 3.09 -4.30
C ARG A 87 11.37 4.42 -3.85
N PHE A 88 11.29 4.59 -2.55
CA PHE A 88 10.70 5.77 -1.96
C PHE A 88 11.47 6.19 -0.70
N THR A 89 11.45 7.51 -0.40
CA THR A 89 11.98 8.05 0.85
C THR A 89 10.82 8.61 1.67
N PHE A 90 10.60 8.04 2.83
CA PHE A 90 9.69 8.60 3.83
C PHE A 90 10.30 9.82 4.52
N PRO A 91 9.51 10.62 5.22
CA PRO A 91 10.03 11.63 6.13
C PRO A 91 11.05 11.03 7.10
N THR A 92 11.97 11.84 7.59
CA THR A 92 12.93 11.40 8.60
C THR A 92 12.25 10.95 9.88
N THR A 93 12.94 10.14 10.68
CA THR A 93 12.44 9.71 11.98
C THR A 93 12.26 10.89 12.92
N THR A 94 11.35 10.74 13.90
CA THR A 94 11.12 11.75 14.93
C THR A 94 11.49 11.17 16.30
N THR A 95 12.27 11.92 17.08
CA THR A 95 12.61 11.54 18.46
C THR A 95 11.34 11.32 19.28
N GLY A 96 11.29 10.22 20.02
CA GLY A 96 10.14 9.85 20.84
C GLY A 96 8.99 9.19 20.07
N SER A 97 9.10 9.04 18.75
CA SER A 97 8.13 8.33 17.91
C SER A 97 8.67 6.96 17.52
N ALA A 98 7.80 5.96 17.46
CA ALA A 98 8.11 4.65 16.86
C ALA A 98 7.74 4.59 15.37
N ALA A 99 7.07 5.59 14.83
CA ALA A 99 6.61 5.59 13.45
C ALA A 99 7.78 5.71 12.47
N VAL A 100 7.82 4.83 11.47
CA VAL A 100 8.75 4.84 10.35
C VAL A 100 8.05 5.35 9.09
N GLY A 101 6.87 4.81 8.78
CA GLY A 101 6.09 5.27 7.63
C GLY A 101 4.79 4.49 7.44
N GLU A 102 3.91 5.04 6.62
CA GLU A 102 2.66 4.41 6.20
C GLU A 102 2.53 4.46 4.69
N ASP A 103 1.89 3.44 4.11
CA ASP A 103 1.67 3.36 2.67
C ASP A 103 0.41 2.55 2.34
N PHE A 104 -0.04 2.70 1.07
CA PHE A 104 -1.15 1.94 0.52
C PHE A 104 -0.68 1.22 -0.75
N LEU A 105 -0.80 -0.10 -0.76
CA LEU A 105 -0.30 -0.95 -1.85
C LEU A 105 -1.43 -1.79 -2.43
N PHE A 106 -1.43 -1.99 -3.75
CA PHE A 106 -2.27 -3.01 -4.35
C PHE A 106 -1.81 -4.39 -3.90
N VAL A 107 -2.77 -5.21 -3.54
CA VAL A 107 -2.51 -6.60 -3.17
C VAL A 107 -2.27 -7.41 -4.43
N PRO A 108 -1.13 -8.11 -4.54
CA PRO A 108 -0.83 -8.93 -5.70
C PRO A 108 -1.86 -10.07 -5.85
N THR A 109 -2.00 -10.58 -7.07
CA THR A 109 -2.81 -11.78 -7.33
C THR A 109 -2.25 -13.00 -6.61
N ALA A 110 -3.09 -14.01 -6.39
CA ALA A 110 -2.72 -15.24 -5.72
C ALA A 110 -1.44 -15.87 -6.32
N GLY A 111 -0.54 -16.35 -5.48
CA GLY A 111 0.73 -16.92 -5.87
C GLY A 111 1.84 -15.91 -6.21
N LYS A 112 1.55 -14.61 -6.08
CA LYS A 112 2.54 -13.52 -6.19
C LYS A 112 2.72 -12.85 -4.85
N SER A 113 3.90 -12.33 -4.57
CA SER A 113 4.21 -11.63 -3.32
C SER A 113 4.97 -10.34 -3.59
N VAL A 114 4.77 -9.39 -2.69
CA VAL A 114 5.58 -8.17 -2.59
C VAL A 114 6.67 -8.42 -1.58
N SER A 115 7.91 -8.05 -1.88
CA SER A 115 8.98 -7.97 -0.87
C SER A 115 9.26 -6.53 -0.48
N LEU A 116 9.81 -6.37 0.71
CA LEU A 116 10.06 -5.08 1.33
C LEU A 116 11.50 -5.03 1.83
N SER A 117 12.21 -3.93 1.56
CA SER A 117 13.47 -3.58 2.19
C SER A 117 13.38 -2.16 2.74
N ILE A 118 13.70 -1.99 4.02
CA ILE A 118 13.63 -0.71 4.71
C ILE A 118 15.01 -0.38 5.27
N THR A 119 15.47 0.83 5.02
CA THR A 119 16.70 1.37 5.60
C THR A 119 16.35 2.61 6.43
N VAL A 120 16.74 2.61 7.70
CA VAL A 120 16.61 3.74 8.59
C VAL A 120 18.02 4.09 9.12
N GLY A 121 18.52 5.26 8.72
CA GLY A 121 19.93 5.58 8.92
C GLY A 121 20.84 4.54 8.24
N ASP A 122 21.63 3.81 9.01
CA ASP A 122 22.55 2.77 8.52
C ASP A 122 21.99 1.34 8.67
N VAL A 123 20.81 1.18 9.26
CA VAL A 123 20.21 -0.13 9.54
C VAL A 123 19.22 -0.51 8.44
N THR A 124 19.48 -1.65 7.79
CA THR A 124 18.58 -2.21 6.78
C THR A 124 17.92 -3.49 7.28
N LYS A 125 16.62 -3.59 7.07
CA LYS A 125 15.80 -4.78 7.33
C LYS A 125 15.05 -5.17 6.07
N GLY A 126 14.96 -6.48 5.81
CA GLY A 126 14.25 -7.03 4.67
C GLY A 126 13.16 -8.01 5.09
N LEU A 127 12.14 -8.11 4.26
CA LEU A 127 11.05 -9.06 4.37
C LEU A 127 10.74 -9.57 2.95
N ASP A 128 10.99 -10.86 2.71
CA ASP A 128 10.83 -11.47 1.38
C ASP A 128 9.37 -11.58 0.95
N VAL A 129 8.46 -11.76 1.90
CA VAL A 129 7.03 -11.86 1.65
C VAL A 129 6.28 -10.92 2.58
N LEU A 130 5.77 -9.83 2.02
CA LEU A 130 4.90 -8.90 2.73
C LEU A 130 3.45 -9.43 2.66
N GLN A 131 2.88 -9.77 3.79
CA GLN A 131 1.51 -10.27 3.90
C GLN A 131 0.52 -9.13 3.73
N LEU A 132 -0.03 -8.98 2.53
CA LEU A 132 -1.00 -7.94 2.20
C LEU A 132 -2.39 -8.55 2.01
N GLN A 133 -3.38 -7.90 2.59
CA GLN A 133 -4.80 -8.24 2.40
C GLN A 133 -5.60 -6.98 2.14
N ARG A 134 -6.43 -6.99 1.10
CA ARG A 134 -7.28 -5.84 0.75
C ARG A 134 -8.17 -5.45 1.92
N ASN A 135 -8.29 -4.14 2.13
CA ASN A 135 -9.08 -3.54 3.20
C ASN A 135 -8.58 -3.82 4.64
N TYR A 136 -7.36 -4.33 4.77
CA TYR A 136 -6.72 -4.56 6.06
C TYR A 136 -5.43 -3.76 6.19
N THR A 137 -5.00 -3.57 7.43
CA THR A 137 -3.71 -2.98 7.77
C THR A 137 -2.71 -4.08 8.09
N THR A 138 -1.58 -4.09 7.40
CA THR A 138 -0.42 -4.89 7.75
C THR A 138 0.55 -4.02 8.55
N ILE A 139 0.95 -4.48 9.72
CA ILE A 139 1.92 -3.80 10.57
C ILE A 139 3.25 -4.57 10.50
N VAL A 140 4.30 -3.89 10.09
CA VAL A 140 5.67 -4.40 10.09
C VAL A 140 6.44 -3.71 11.21
N THR A 141 6.90 -4.48 12.18
CA THR A 141 7.69 -3.97 13.30
C THR A 141 9.11 -4.53 13.20
N ALA A 142 10.11 -3.66 13.30
CA ALA A 142 11.52 -4.04 13.31
C ALA A 142 12.33 -3.10 14.22
N THR A 143 13.52 -3.56 14.63
CA THR A 143 14.46 -2.73 15.39
C THR A 143 15.43 -2.07 14.44
N PHE A 144 15.47 -0.73 14.46
CA PHE A 144 16.33 0.12 13.63
C PHE A 144 17.35 0.93 14.46
N GLU A 145 17.40 0.69 15.76
CA GLU A 145 18.41 1.24 16.67
C GLU A 145 19.04 0.15 17.51
#